data_c8c5bdfb5d17c223c7e0942ff19a7b3c
#
_entry.id   c8c5bdfb5d17c223c7e0942ff19a7b3c
#
_cell.length_a   1.000
_cell.length_b   1.000
_cell.length_c   1.000
_cell.angle_alpha   90.00
_cell.angle_beta   90.00
_cell.angle_gamma   90.00
#
_symmetry.space_group_name_H-M   'P 1'
#
loop_
_entity.id
_entity.type
_entity.pdbx_description
1 polymer ?
#
loop_
_entity_poly.entity_id
_entity_poly.type
_entity_poly.pdbx_seq_one_letter_code
_entity_poly.pdbx_strand_id
1 'polypeptide(L)'
;YYGQTRQYKPYYYALSSYDFMTEKYSIENINPDSGTEYLDFSPGDKTVNNVMTIETRTSYNQTFGDHSVGGLIVTQYIDSKNPNYKTLQESLPSRNMGVSGRFTYAYSDRYFTEFNFGYNASERFDKKHRWGFFPSVGGGWMISNEPFFQPLSSKITKLKLRASYGLVGNDKIGRVDERFLYLSNVNMNAGGASFGYENKYSSCLLYTSPS
;
A
#
# COMPACT_ATOMS: atom_id res chain seq x y z
N TYR A 1 -8.27 -7.18 9.33
CA TYR A 1 -7.73 -8.56 9.26
C TYR A 1 -6.96 -8.88 10.55
N TYR A 2 -7.23 -10.03 11.13
CA TYR A 2 -6.52 -10.58 12.28
C TYR A 2 -5.98 -11.97 11.92
N GLY A 3 -4.70 -12.19 12.11
CA GLY A 3 -4.03 -13.48 11.92
C GLY A 3 -3.16 -13.80 13.14
N GLN A 4 -3.09 -15.05 13.52
CA GLN A 4 -2.21 -15.54 14.57
C GLN A 4 -1.60 -16.87 14.17
N THR A 5 -0.28 -16.99 14.26
CA THR A 5 0.43 -18.25 14.14
C THR A 5 0.61 -18.86 15.51
N ARG A 6 0.40 -20.16 15.64
CA ARG A 6 0.63 -20.90 16.88
C ARG A 6 1.55 -22.07 16.58
N GLN A 7 2.52 -22.29 17.47
CA GLN A 7 3.38 -23.46 17.42
C GLN A 7 3.07 -24.33 18.62
N TYR A 8 2.86 -25.62 18.37
CA TYR A 8 2.66 -26.60 19.42
C TYR A 8 3.99 -27.25 19.76
N LYS A 9 4.29 -27.38 21.04
CA LYS A 9 5.42 -28.14 21.50
C LYS A 9 5.03 -29.64 21.51
N PRO A 10 5.76 -30.45 20.80
CA PRO A 10 5.44 -31.85 20.73
C PRO A 10 5.83 -32.56 22.03
N TYR A 11 5.07 -33.58 22.33
CA TYR A 11 5.35 -34.53 23.40
C TYR A 11 5.81 -35.84 22.76
N TYR A 12 7.02 -36.30 23.08
CA TYR A 12 7.56 -37.51 22.49
C TYR A 12 8.11 -38.47 23.55
N TYR A 13 7.71 -39.73 23.40
CA TYR A 13 8.38 -40.84 24.03
C TYR A 13 9.07 -41.67 22.94
N ALA A 14 10.29 -42.08 23.17
CA ALA A 14 10.99 -43.03 22.32
C ALA A 14 11.13 -44.37 23.03
N LEU A 15 11.09 -45.43 22.23
CA LEU A 15 11.49 -46.75 22.66
C LEU A 15 13.03 -46.75 22.68
N SER A 16 13.64 -46.59 23.82
CA SER A 16 15.09 -46.38 23.89
C SER A 16 15.87 -47.70 23.85
N SER A 17 15.38 -48.73 24.52
CA SER A 17 16.04 -50.03 24.54
C SER A 17 15.06 -51.17 24.90
N TYR A 18 15.36 -52.37 24.39
CA TYR A 18 14.76 -53.60 24.85
C TYR A 18 15.78 -54.40 25.68
N ASP A 19 15.44 -54.65 26.90
CA ASP A 19 16.28 -55.44 27.78
C ASP A 19 15.92 -56.92 27.64
N PHE A 20 16.82 -57.67 27.03
CA PHE A 20 16.65 -59.11 26.81
C PHE A 20 16.64 -59.97 28.08
N MET A 21 17.12 -59.44 29.20
CA MET A 21 17.17 -60.18 30.49
C MET A 21 15.84 -60.06 31.21
N THR A 22 15.22 -58.90 31.13
CA THR A 22 13.95 -58.62 31.81
C THR A 22 12.74 -58.64 30.86
N GLU A 23 12.97 -58.86 29.55
CA GLU A 23 11.96 -58.83 28.49
C GLU A 23 11.08 -57.55 28.52
N LYS A 24 11.66 -56.41 28.90
CA LYS A 24 10.98 -55.12 29.00
C LYS A 24 11.56 -54.07 28.09
N TYR A 25 10.67 -53.23 27.60
CA TYR A 25 11.08 -52.01 26.87
C TYR A 25 11.20 -50.85 27.88
N SER A 26 12.26 -50.04 27.77
CA SER A 26 12.36 -48.75 28.44
C SER A 26 11.92 -47.66 27.47
N ILE A 27 11.09 -46.76 27.95
CA ILE A 27 10.58 -45.62 27.20
C ILE A 27 11.21 -44.38 27.78
N GLU A 28 11.94 -43.63 26.96
CA GLU A 28 12.52 -42.36 27.34
C GLU A 28 11.90 -41.24 26.55
N ASN A 29 11.87 -40.06 27.18
CA ASN A 29 11.41 -38.84 26.50
C ASN A 29 12.50 -38.36 25.52
N ILE A 30 12.17 -38.21 24.25
CA ILE A 30 13.11 -37.79 23.21
C ILE A 30 13.66 -36.37 23.47
N ASN A 31 12.87 -35.52 24.11
CA ASN A 31 13.15 -34.11 24.31
C ASN A 31 12.91 -33.71 25.79
N PRO A 32 13.69 -34.27 26.75
CA PRO A 32 13.46 -34.05 28.19
C PRO A 32 13.51 -32.58 28.58
N ASP A 33 14.36 -31.79 27.89
CA ASP A 33 14.56 -30.35 28.19
C ASP A 33 13.57 -29.43 27.48
N SER A 34 12.93 -29.87 26.39
CA SER A 34 12.04 -29.05 25.56
C SER A 34 10.63 -29.59 25.40
N GLY A 35 10.40 -30.83 25.83
CA GLY A 35 9.07 -31.47 25.82
C GLY A 35 8.28 -31.19 27.06
N THR A 36 6.98 -31.34 26.99
CA THR A 36 6.05 -31.27 28.14
C THR A 36 5.16 -32.51 28.18
N GLU A 37 4.67 -32.91 29.37
CA GLU A 37 3.74 -34.04 29.52
C GLU A 37 2.35 -33.72 28.95
N TYR A 38 2.10 -32.51 28.55
CA TYR A 38 0.86 -32.07 27.96
C TYR A 38 1.16 -31.30 26.67
N LEU A 39 0.16 -31.19 25.79
CA LEU A 39 0.27 -30.41 24.56
C LEU A 39 0.28 -28.92 24.89
N ASP A 40 1.46 -28.37 25.03
CA ASP A 40 1.68 -26.95 25.27
C ASP A 40 1.80 -26.21 23.93
N PHE A 41 1.55 -24.90 23.93
CA PHE A 41 1.72 -24.07 22.76
C PHE A 41 2.51 -22.80 23.07
N SER A 42 3.28 -22.33 22.12
CA SER A 42 3.82 -20.98 22.18
C SER A 42 3.05 -20.08 21.23
N PRO A 43 2.64 -18.88 21.71
CA PRO A 43 2.02 -17.92 20.82
C PRO A 43 3.04 -17.43 19.80
N GLY A 44 2.72 -17.61 18.53
CA GLY A 44 3.48 -17.03 17.42
C GLY A 44 3.07 -15.58 17.15
N ASP A 45 3.56 -15.06 16.04
CA ASP A 45 3.27 -13.69 15.63
C ASP A 45 1.77 -13.46 15.42
N LYS A 46 1.30 -12.32 15.91
CA LYS A 46 -0.06 -11.84 15.67
C LYS A 46 -0.02 -10.76 14.60
N THR A 47 -0.75 -10.96 13.53
CA THR A 47 -0.90 -9.95 12.48
C THR A 47 -2.26 -9.31 12.59
N VAL A 48 -2.28 -8.01 12.85
CA VAL A 48 -3.49 -7.19 12.85
C VAL A 48 -3.30 -6.08 11.82
N ASN A 49 -4.25 -5.92 10.93
CA ASN A 49 -4.28 -4.81 10.00
C ASN A 49 -5.66 -4.16 10.06
N ASN A 50 -5.66 -2.89 10.42
CA ASN A 50 -6.88 -2.08 10.48
C ASN A 50 -6.81 -1.00 9.41
N VAL A 51 -7.74 -1.04 8.47
CA VAL A 51 -7.89 -0.05 7.41
C VAL A 51 -9.30 0.52 7.49
N MET A 52 -9.39 1.83 7.71
CA MET A 52 -10.64 2.59 7.64
C MET A 52 -10.65 3.39 6.35
N THR A 53 -11.67 3.18 5.52
CA THR A 53 -11.86 3.93 4.28
C THR A 53 -13.21 4.64 4.36
N ILE A 54 -13.20 5.95 4.12
CA ILE A 54 -14.39 6.77 3.96
C ILE A 54 -14.36 7.30 2.53
N GLU A 55 -15.40 7.03 1.77
CA GLU A 55 -15.56 7.54 0.41
C GLU A 55 -16.91 8.23 0.27
N THR A 56 -16.89 9.42 -0.31
CA THR A 56 -18.09 10.15 -0.70
C THR A 56 -18.07 10.36 -2.19
N ARG A 57 -19.17 10.03 -2.85
CA ARG A 57 -19.32 10.15 -4.30
C ARG A 57 -20.54 10.98 -4.63
N THR A 58 -20.35 12.02 -5.45
CA THR A 58 -21.43 12.85 -5.98
C THR A 58 -21.34 12.84 -7.51
N SER A 59 -22.44 12.53 -8.17
CA SER A 59 -22.51 12.51 -9.63
C SER A 59 -23.70 13.31 -10.14
N TYR A 60 -23.49 13.97 -11.26
CA TYR A 60 -24.52 14.70 -11.99
C TYR A 60 -24.40 14.36 -13.48
N ASN A 61 -25.51 14.02 -14.10
CA ASN A 61 -25.57 13.76 -15.55
C ASN A 61 -26.88 14.32 -16.08
N GLN A 62 -26.79 15.15 -17.11
CA GLN A 62 -27.93 15.79 -17.72
C GLN A 62 -27.71 15.99 -19.22
N THR A 63 -28.78 15.85 -20.00
CA THR A 63 -28.78 16.11 -21.43
C THR A 63 -29.73 17.27 -21.74
N PHE A 64 -29.26 18.25 -22.49
CA PHE A 64 -29.97 19.44 -22.92
C PHE A 64 -29.93 19.50 -24.45
N GLY A 65 -30.95 18.98 -25.09
CA GLY A 65 -30.97 18.84 -26.56
C GLY A 65 -29.79 18.01 -27.04
N ASP A 66 -28.91 18.56 -27.86
CA ASP A 66 -27.72 17.91 -28.40
C ASP A 66 -26.50 17.95 -27.44
N HIS A 67 -26.64 18.57 -26.28
CA HIS A 67 -25.57 18.73 -25.30
C HIS A 67 -25.74 17.75 -24.15
N SER A 68 -24.75 16.93 -23.88
CA SER A 68 -24.71 16.04 -22.72
C SER A 68 -23.57 16.46 -21.79
N VAL A 69 -23.91 16.71 -20.53
CA VAL A 69 -22.97 17.15 -19.50
C VAL A 69 -22.96 16.11 -18.38
N GLY A 70 -21.76 15.69 -17.98
CA GLY A 70 -21.56 14.79 -16.84
C GLY A 70 -20.54 15.34 -15.86
N GLY A 71 -20.78 15.12 -14.59
CA GLY A 71 -19.85 15.46 -13.52
C GLY A 71 -19.80 14.37 -12.46
N LEU A 72 -18.62 14.07 -11.97
CA LEU A 72 -18.39 13.16 -10.85
C LEU A 72 -17.33 13.78 -9.95
N ILE A 73 -17.60 13.83 -8.65
CA ILE A 73 -16.64 14.20 -7.62
C ILE A 73 -16.59 13.06 -6.61
N VAL A 74 -15.37 12.63 -6.29
CA VAL A 74 -15.11 11.59 -5.30
C VAL A 74 -14.14 12.15 -4.27
N THR A 75 -14.53 12.08 -2.99
CA THR A 75 -13.65 12.38 -1.87
C THR A 75 -13.34 11.10 -1.14
N GLN A 76 -12.07 10.84 -0.89
CA GLN A 76 -11.61 9.61 -0.23
C GLN A 76 -10.68 9.95 0.93
N TYR A 77 -10.88 9.25 2.04
CA TYR A 77 -9.99 9.24 3.19
C TYR A 77 -9.66 7.79 3.57
N ILE A 78 -8.39 7.48 3.68
CA ILE A 78 -7.89 6.16 4.07
C ILE A 78 -6.98 6.32 5.29
N ASP A 79 -7.27 5.62 6.38
CA ASP A 79 -6.43 5.49 7.56
C ASP A 79 -6.06 4.03 7.76
N SER A 80 -4.79 3.70 7.60
CA SER A 80 -4.26 2.34 7.78
C SER A 80 -3.32 2.29 8.97
N LYS A 81 -3.58 1.38 9.90
CA LYS A 81 -2.79 1.15 11.10
C LYS A 81 -2.33 -0.30 11.14
N ASN A 82 -1.04 -0.49 11.28
CA ASN A 82 -0.45 -1.80 11.51
C ASN A 82 0.20 -1.80 12.90
N PRO A 83 -0.35 -2.50 13.90
CA PRO A 83 0.22 -2.57 15.25
C PRO A 83 1.46 -3.47 15.34
N ASN A 84 1.74 -4.30 14.33
CA ASN A 84 2.92 -5.17 14.29
C ASN A 84 4.10 -4.43 13.68
N TYR A 85 4.59 -3.42 14.35
CA TYR A 85 5.71 -2.61 13.87
C TYR A 85 7.01 -3.02 14.55
N LYS A 86 8.10 -2.92 13.79
CA LYS A 86 9.48 -3.12 14.28
C LYS A 86 10.21 -1.80 14.46
N THR A 87 9.76 -0.76 13.78
CA THR A 87 10.38 0.57 13.83
C THR A 87 9.34 1.64 14.20
N LEU A 88 9.81 2.77 14.72
CA LEU A 88 8.95 3.93 15.02
C LEU A 88 8.21 4.41 13.76
N GLN A 89 8.87 4.40 12.61
CA GLN A 89 8.29 4.85 11.34
C GLN A 89 7.13 3.96 10.90
N GLU A 90 7.24 2.64 11.10
CA GLU A 90 6.17 1.70 10.80
C GLU A 90 4.99 1.84 11.77
N SER A 91 5.23 2.27 13.01
CA SER A 91 4.18 2.47 14.03
C SER A 91 3.25 3.64 13.71
N LEU A 92 3.70 4.59 12.90
CA LEU A 92 2.92 5.74 12.53
C LEU A 92 1.78 5.35 11.56
N PRO A 93 0.56 5.88 11.73
CA PRO A 93 -0.54 5.58 10.84
C PRO A 93 -0.24 6.03 9.41
N SER A 94 -0.71 5.27 8.42
CA SER A 94 -0.66 5.65 7.02
C SER A 94 -1.96 6.29 6.62
N ARG A 95 -1.94 7.59 6.39
CA ARG A 95 -3.12 8.34 5.99
C ARG A 95 -2.96 8.88 4.59
N ASN A 96 -3.97 8.64 3.78
CA ASN A 96 -4.11 9.21 2.46
C ASN A 96 -5.48 9.86 2.36
N MET A 97 -5.51 11.04 1.80
CA MET A 97 -6.77 11.74 1.53
C MET A 97 -6.70 12.40 0.17
N GLY A 98 -7.84 12.49 -0.49
CA GLY A 98 -7.87 13.09 -1.79
C GLY A 98 -9.28 13.44 -2.26
N VAL A 99 -9.31 14.36 -3.20
CA VAL A 99 -10.49 14.72 -3.96
C VAL A 99 -10.16 14.51 -5.42
N SER A 100 -10.99 13.76 -6.13
CA SER A 100 -10.87 13.56 -7.57
C SER A 100 -12.17 13.94 -8.25
N GLY A 101 -12.05 14.48 -9.44
CA GLY A 101 -13.21 14.89 -10.21
C GLY A 101 -13.06 14.52 -11.67
N ARG A 102 -14.20 14.29 -12.31
CA ARG A 102 -14.35 14.07 -13.74
C ARG A 102 -15.47 14.94 -14.25
N PHE A 103 -15.21 15.68 -15.29
CA PHE A 103 -16.20 16.43 -16.05
C PHE A 103 -16.20 15.94 -17.49
N THR A 104 -17.35 15.60 -18.00
CA THR A 104 -17.54 15.13 -19.36
C THR A 104 -18.53 16.01 -20.08
N TYR A 105 -18.25 16.29 -21.34
CA TYR A 105 -19.14 16.99 -22.21
C TYR A 105 -19.19 16.30 -23.57
N ALA A 106 -20.38 16.10 -24.09
CA ALA A 106 -20.59 15.57 -25.41
C ALA A 106 -21.57 16.45 -26.18
N TYR A 107 -21.29 16.65 -27.49
CA TYR A 107 -22.14 17.39 -28.41
C TYR A 107 -22.56 16.50 -29.57
N SER A 108 -23.87 16.37 -29.76
CA SER A 108 -24.53 15.59 -30.83
C SER A 108 -23.96 14.17 -30.99
N ASP A 109 -23.45 13.54 -29.91
CA ASP A 109 -22.78 12.24 -29.94
C ASP A 109 -21.61 12.14 -30.94
N ARG A 110 -21.02 13.29 -31.34
CA ARG A 110 -19.91 13.40 -32.27
C ARG A 110 -18.63 13.84 -31.56
N TYR A 111 -18.72 14.87 -30.75
CA TYR A 111 -17.58 15.49 -30.08
C TYR A 111 -17.65 15.20 -28.60
N PHE A 112 -16.57 14.71 -28.04
CA PHE A 112 -16.47 14.35 -26.62
C PHE A 112 -15.26 15.05 -26.01
N THR A 113 -15.47 15.67 -24.87
CA THR A 113 -14.42 16.28 -24.07
C THR A 113 -14.49 15.75 -22.66
N GLU A 114 -13.36 15.44 -22.06
CA GLU A 114 -13.27 14.97 -20.70
C GLU A 114 -12.14 15.71 -19.99
N PHE A 115 -12.44 16.21 -18.81
CA PHE A 115 -11.47 16.78 -17.90
C PHE A 115 -11.50 16.00 -16.60
N ASN A 116 -10.33 15.47 -16.18
CA ASN A 116 -10.18 14.82 -14.90
C ASN A 116 -9.14 15.55 -14.08
N PHE A 117 -9.29 15.54 -12.77
CA PHE A 117 -8.28 15.99 -11.86
C PHE A 117 -8.24 15.09 -10.62
N GLY A 118 -7.06 14.94 -10.05
CA GLY A 118 -6.82 14.39 -8.72
C GLY A 118 -6.08 15.41 -7.88
N TYR A 119 -6.57 15.68 -6.68
CA TYR A 119 -5.88 16.49 -5.67
C TYR A 119 -5.71 15.62 -4.44
N ASN A 120 -4.53 15.03 -4.29
CA ASN A 120 -4.27 13.98 -3.32
C ASN A 120 -3.15 14.38 -2.36
N ALA A 121 -3.32 14.01 -1.09
CA ALA A 121 -2.30 14.16 -0.06
C ALA A 121 -1.81 12.80 0.41
N SER A 122 -0.48 12.65 0.52
CA SER A 122 0.17 11.49 1.11
C SER A 122 1.04 11.90 2.29
N GLU A 123 0.88 11.22 3.42
CA GLU A 123 1.72 11.45 4.61
C GLU A 123 3.16 10.98 4.46
N ARG A 124 3.52 10.35 3.35
CA ARG A 124 4.91 10.04 3.01
C ARG A 124 5.76 11.28 2.83
N PHE A 125 5.14 12.41 2.46
CA PHE A 125 5.81 13.68 2.25
C PHE A 125 5.66 14.62 3.44
N ASP A 126 6.60 15.54 3.60
CA ASP A 126 6.52 16.62 4.57
C ASP A 126 5.26 17.46 4.38
N LYS A 127 4.77 18.06 5.46
CA LYS A 127 3.53 18.85 5.50
C LYS A 127 3.42 19.88 4.38
N LYS A 128 4.54 20.49 3.99
CA LYS A 128 4.60 21.53 2.94
C LYS A 128 4.45 20.97 1.52
N HIS A 129 4.82 19.70 1.29
CA HIS A 129 4.86 19.06 -0.04
C HIS A 129 3.92 17.86 -0.15
N ARG A 130 2.98 17.74 0.77
CA ARG A 130 2.08 16.60 0.92
C ARG A 130 1.02 16.52 -0.17
N TRP A 131 0.59 17.69 -0.68
CA TRP A 131 -0.48 17.79 -1.66
C TRP A 131 0.04 17.84 -3.08
N GLY A 132 -0.52 17.01 -3.94
CA GLY A 132 -0.24 16.99 -5.37
C GLY A 132 -1.51 17.17 -6.19
N PHE A 133 -1.41 17.99 -7.25
CA PHE A 133 -2.49 18.21 -8.21
C PHE A 133 -2.13 17.55 -9.55
N PHE A 134 -3.03 16.68 -10.03
CA PHE A 134 -2.81 15.83 -11.19
C PHE A 134 -3.98 15.99 -12.19
N PRO A 135 -3.93 16.99 -13.05
CA PRO A 135 -4.96 17.21 -14.07
C PRO A 135 -4.73 16.33 -15.30
N SER A 136 -5.83 15.99 -15.97
CA SER A 136 -5.79 15.39 -17.30
C SER A 136 -6.96 15.88 -18.14
N VAL A 137 -6.72 15.98 -19.45
CA VAL A 137 -7.72 16.37 -20.43
C VAL A 137 -7.72 15.38 -21.58
N GLY A 138 -8.89 15.05 -22.07
CA GLY A 138 -9.09 14.17 -23.20
C GLY A 138 -10.12 14.73 -24.18
N GLY A 139 -9.93 14.42 -25.44
CA GLY A 139 -10.88 14.73 -26.50
C GLY A 139 -11.19 13.49 -27.33
N GLY A 140 -12.37 13.40 -27.87
CA GLY A 140 -12.79 12.32 -28.74
C GLY A 140 -13.69 12.84 -29.87
N TRP A 141 -13.48 12.30 -31.06
CA TRP A 141 -14.31 12.60 -32.23
C TRP A 141 -14.85 11.30 -32.80
N MET A 142 -16.18 11.20 -32.85
CA MET A 142 -16.88 10.07 -33.46
C MET A 142 -17.09 10.38 -34.95
N ILE A 143 -16.12 10.06 -35.76
CA ILE A 143 -16.14 10.33 -37.24
C ILE A 143 -17.30 9.58 -37.90
N SER A 144 -17.62 8.40 -37.43
CA SER A 144 -18.74 7.60 -37.96
C SER A 144 -20.12 8.28 -37.85
N ASN A 145 -20.27 9.27 -36.96
CA ASN A 145 -21.54 9.99 -36.76
C ASN A 145 -21.61 11.28 -37.63
N GLU A 146 -20.57 11.56 -38.41
CA GLU A 146 -20.56 12.72 -39.29
C GLU A 146 -21.31 12.45 -40.61
N PRO A 147 -22.02 13.44 -41.16
CA PRO A 147 -22.78 13.28 -42.41
C PRO A 147 -21.93 12.82 -43.59
N PHE A 148 -20.67 13.26 -43.67
CA PHE A 148 -19.77 12.89 -44.76
C PHE A 148 -19.32 11.41 -44.69
N PHE A 149 -19.47 10.76 -43.56
CA PHE A 149 -19.10 9.36 -43.36
C PHE A 149 -20.18 8.36 -43.78
N GLN A 150 -21.43 8.82 -44.00
CA GLN A 150 -22.57 7.95 -44.32
C GLN A 150 -22.32 7.00 -45.50
N PRO A 151 -21.64 7.37 -46.62
CA PRO A 151 -21.38 6.43 -47.71
C PRO A 151 -20.47 5.26 -47.29
N LEU A 152 -19.66 5.43 -46.27
CA LEU A 152 -18.72 4.42 -45.79
C LEU A 152 -19.29 3.56 -44.63
N SER A 153 -20.43 3.92 -44.06
CA SER A 153 -21.06 3.27 -42.92
C SER A 153 -21.44 1.81 -43.17
N SER A 154 -21.64 1.43 -44.44
CA SER A 154 -21.94 0.03 -44.82
C SER A 154 -20.76 -0.91 -44.60
N LYS A 155 -19.51 -0.39 -44.60
CA LYS A 155 -18.28 -1.17 -44.41
C LYS A 155 -17.64 -0.95 -43.05
N ILE A 156 -17.73 0.25 -42.50
CA ILE A 156 -17.14 0.64 -41.22
C ILE A 156 -18.25 1.19 -40.33
N THR A 157 -18.67 0.41 -39.35
CA THR A 157 -19.78 0.75 -38.46
C THR A 157 -19.40 1.76 -37.39
N LYS A 158 -18.10 1.82 -36.97
CA LYS A 158 -17.64 2.73 -35.93
C LYS A 158 -16.22 3.16 -36.14
N LEU A 159 -16.02 4.48 -36.29
CA LEU A 159 -14.70 5.11 -36.33
C LEU A 159 -14.67 6.24 -35.30
N LYS A 160 -13.80 6.12 -34.29
CA LYS A 160 -13.60 7.10 -33.24
C LYS A 160 -12.12 7.45 -33.08
N LEU A 161 -11.79 8.72 -33.17
CA LEU A 161 -10.47 9.26 -32.83
C LEU A 161 -10.49 9.72 -31.37
N ARG A 162 -9.41 9.45 -30.63
CA ARG A 162 -9.26 9.87 -29.23
C ARG A 162 -7.84 10.34 -28.98
N ALA A 163 -7.70 11.43 -28.20
CA ALA A 163 -6.44 11.92 -27.72
C ALA A 163 -6.61 12.33 -26.24
N SER A 164 -5.58 12.12 -25.43
CA SER A 164 -5.56 12.55 -24.04
C SER A 164 -4.15 12.90 -23.61
N TYR A 165 -4.08 13.85 -22.69
CA TYR A 165 -2.85 14.27 -22.03
C TYR A 165 -3.13 14.46 -20.54
N GLY A 166 -2.20 14.04 -19.66
CA GLY A 166 -2.39 14.18 -18.25
C GLY A 166 -1.09 14.04 -17.45
N LEU A 167 -1.14 14.54 -16.23
CA LEU A 167 -0.08 14.39 -15.23
C LEU A 167 -0.48 13.29 -14.25
N VAL A 168 0.49 12.46 -13.88
CA VAL A 168 0.30 11.37 -12.91
C VAL A 168 1.33 11.52 -11.80
N GLY A 169 0.87 11.43 -10.57
CA GLY A 169 1.73 11.39 -9.38
C GLY A 169 1.98 9.97 -8.92
N ASN A 170 3.16 9.77 -8.35
CA ASN A 170 3.51 8.53 -7.67
C ASN A 170 4.08 8.86 -6.30
N ASP A 171 3.48 8.30 -5.24
CA ASP A 171 3.93 8.45 -3.86
C ASP A 171 4.73 7.23 -3.35
N LYS A 172 4.93 6.21 -4.19
CA LYS A 172 5.73 5.03 -3.89
C LYS A 172 7.21 5.30 -4.07
N ILE A 173 7.78 6.12 -3.19
CA ILE A 173 9.20 6.45 -3.18
C ILE A 173 9.88 5.56 -2.13
N GLY A 174 11.02 4.96 -2.48
CA GLY A 174 11.78 4.08 -1.59
C GLY A 174 11.14 2.70 -1.38
N ARG A 175 11.59 2.01 -0.35
CA ARG A 175 11.08 0.69 0.05
C ARG A 175 9.72 0.83 0.77
N VAL A 176 8.99 -0.27 0.90
CA VAL A 176 7.66 -0.27 1.55
C VAL A 176 7.75 0.14 3.02
N ASP A 177 8.86 -0.19 3.67
CA ASP A 177 9.21 0.12 5.04
C ASP A 177 9.81 1.54 5.22
N GLU A 178 10.29 2.17 4.14
CA GLU A 178 10.84 3.52 4.15
C GLU A 178 9.74 4.58 4.00
N ARG A 179 9.03 4.80 5.08
CA ARG A 179 8.01 5.85 5.18
C ARG A 179 8.57 7.02 5.96
N PHE A 180 8.06 8.23 5.70
CA PHE A 180 8.48 9.44 6.40
C PHE A 180 10.00 9.73 6.26
N LEU A 181 10.52 9.65 5.03
CA LEU A 181 11.93 9.90 4.71
C LEU A 181 12.44 11.28 5.18
N TYR A 182 11.54 12.22 5.46
CA TYR A 182 11.86 13.53 5.98
C TYR A 182 12.10 13.55 7.51
N LEU A 183 11.84 12.42 8.21
CA LEU A 183 12.14 12.31 9.64
C LEU A 183 13.57 11.82 9.83
N SER A 184 14.33 12.54 10.64
CA SER A 184 15.65 12.10 11.05
C SER A 184 15.56 10.82 11.87
N ASN A 185 16.32 9.81 11.50
CA ASN A 185 16.44 8.55 12.22
C ASN A 185 17.85 8.43 12.79
N VAL A 186 17.97 8.35 14.11
CA VAL A 186 19.24 8.15 14.79
C VAL A 186 19.30 6.73 15.32
N ASN A 187 20.21 5.94 14.79
CA ASN A 187 20.45 4.60 15.30
C ASN A 187 21.46 4.66 16.44
N MET A 188 20.96 4.63 17.67
CA MET A 188 21.81 4.65 18.87
C MET A 188 22.67 3.39 19.06
N ASN A 189 22.36 2.31 18.34
CA ASN A 189 23.11 1.05 18.36
C ASN A 189 24.03 0.91 17.14
N ALA A 190 24.13 1.92 16.29
CA ALA A 190 25.11 1.94 15.21
C ALA A 190 26.52 2.04 15.80
N GLY A 191 27.46 1.35 15.19
CA GLY A 191 28.86 1.45 15.59
C GLY A 191 29.34 2.91 15.56
N GLY A 192 29.92 3.37 16.65
CA GLY A 192 30.51 4.71 16.74
C GLY A 192 31.92 4.74 16.15
N ALA A 193 32.37 5.92 15.75
CA ALA A 193 33.77 6.17 15.46
C ALA A 193 34.49 6.57 16.74
N SER A 194 35.66 5.95 16.98
CA SER A 194 36.53 6.33 18.10
C SER A 194 37.56 7.31 17.60
N PHE A 195 37.64 8.46 18.24
CA PHE A 195 38.64 9.47 17.98
C PHE A 195 39.52 9.61 19.23
N GLY A 196 40.82 9.66 19.09
CA GLY A 196 41.70 9.88 20.22
C GLY A 196 43.15 9.85 19.82
N TYR A 197 43.99 10.39 20.71
CA TYR A 197 45.44 10.40 20.63
C TYR A 197 45.99 9.98 21.99
N GLU A 198 47.05 9.17 22.00
CA GLU A 198 47.76 8.74 23.22
C GLU A 198 46.83 8.16 24.32
N ASN A 199 46.13 7.05 24.03
CA ASN A 199 45.30 6.32 25.00
C ASN A 199 44.07 7.08 25.55
N LYS A 200 43.72 8.24 25.00
CA LYS A 200 42.48 8.95 25.29
C LYS A 200 41.54 8.81 24.10
N TYR A 201 40.55 7.92 24.20
CA TYR A 201 39.56 7.67 23.17
C TYR A 201 38.21 8.24 23.57
N SER A 202 37.61 9.01 22.68
CA SER A 202 36.20 9.40 22.79
C SER A 202 35.42 8.70 21.68
N SER A 203 34.37 7.99 22.04
CA SER A 203 33.44 7.41 21.07
C SER A 203 32.33 8.40 20.73
N CYS A 204 32.10 8.59 19.46
CA CYS A 204 31.01 9.42 18.95
C CYS A 204 30.02 8.56 18.18
N LEU A 205 28.73 8.76 18.39
CA LEU A 205 27.71 8.12 17.60
C LEU A 205 27.66 8.75 16.20
N LEU A 206 27.71 7.92 15.17
CA LEU A 206 27.57 8.38 13.80
C LEU A 206 26.09 8.72 13.54
N TYR A 207 25.83 9.98 13.28
CA TYR A 207 24.54 10.46 12.80
C TYR A 207 24.51 10.36 11.27
N THR A 208 23.65 9.50 10.74
CA THR A 208 23.37 9.44 9.31
C THR A 208 22.03 10.11 9.03
N SER A 209 22.08 11.31 8.44
CA SER A 209 20.88 11.93 7.87
C SER A 209 20.62 11.28 6.51
N PRO A 210 19.41 10.86 6.19
CA PRO A 210 19.07 10.50 4.83
C PRO A 210 19.13 11.76 3.96
N SER A 211 19.93 11.72 2.92
CA SER A 211 20.05 12.74 1.87
C SER A 211 18.89 12.67 0.89
#